data_f88ea1ac98a719a38fae525e6589670e
#
_entry.id   f88ea1ac98a719a38fae525e6589670e
#
_cell.length_a   1.000
_cell.length_b   1.000
_cell.length_c   1.000
_cell.angle_alpha   90.00
_cell.angle_beta   90.00
_cell.angle_gamma   90.00
#
_symmetry.space_group_name_H-M   'P 1'
#
loop_
_entity.id
_entity.type
_entity.pdbx_description
1 polymer ?
#
loop_
_entity_poly.entity_id
_entity_poly.type
_entity_poly.pdbx_seq_one_letter_code
_entity_poly.pdbx_strand_id
1 'polypeptide(L)'
;MPDSSFLSLVAVGGAALFGLHGAVGLAIKHHFFRKTYLNSTCDKVAMLKGTYTSIFPVACVAVIFYCMVLFILIRGIYLNEIHILLLNAAMIMALLATSFYAFKMFFRLHVICVGCIRVHLANLIMSFALLYYNFH
;
A
#
# COMPACT_ATOMS: atom_id res chain seq x y z
N MET A 1 3.56 -1.57 30.31
CA MET A 1 2.91 -0.86 29.20
C MET A 1 3.85 -0.84 28.01
N PRO A 2 3.40 -1.23 26.82
CA PRO A 2 4.25 -1.06 25.66
C PRO A 2 4.50 0.44 25.43
N ASP A 3 5.72 0.79 25.08
CA ASP A 3 6.08 2.16 24.75
C ASP A 3 5.27 2.63 23.55
N SER A 4 4.92 3.92 23.51
CA SER A 4 4.15 4.52 22.40
C SER A 4 4.82 4.28 21.04
N SER A 5 6.14 4.24 21.02
CA SER A 5 6.94 3.93 19.85
C SER A 5 6.72 2.48 19.35
N PHE A 6 6.66 1.52 20.25
CA PHE A 6 6.36 0.13 19.90
C PHE A 6 4.96 -0.03 19.33
N LEU A 7 3.97 0.63 19.95
CA LEU A 7 2.59 0.62 19.47
C LEU A 7 2.48 1.18 18.05
N SER A 8 3.20 2.26 17.75
CA SER A 8 3.25 2.86 16.42
C SER A 8 3.82 1.89 15.38
N LEU A 9 4.89 1.18 15.72
CA LEU A 9 5.48 0.17 14.82
C LEU A 9 4.53 -1.01 14.58
N VAL A 10 3.81 -1.45 15.61
CA VAL A 10 2.77 -2.50 15.47
C VAL A 10 1.66 -2.01 14.55
N ALA A 11 1.24 -0.75 14.67
CA ALA A 11 0.24 -0.16 13.80
C ALA A 11 0.70 -0.10 12.35
N VAL A 12 1.97 0.27 12.10
CA VAL A 12 2.56 0.25 10.75
C VAL A 12 2.56 -1.17 10.18
N GLY A 13 2.98 -2.16 10.96
CA GLY A 13 3.00 -3.57 10.56
C GLY A 13 1.61 -4.10 10.24
N GLY A 14 0.62 -3.82 11.10
CA GLY A 14 -0.77 -4.23 10.89
C GLY A 14 -1.39 -3.60 9.66
N ALA A 15 -1.16 -2.31 9.45
CA ALA A 15 -1.62 -1.60 8.25
C ALA A 15 -0.94 -2.12 6.98
N ALA A 16 0.36 -2.43 7.05
CA ALA A 16 1.08 -3.04 5.93
C ALA A 16 0.51 -4.41 5.55
N LEU A 17 0.16 -5.25 6.52
CA LEU A 17 -0.49 -6.53 6.28
C LEU A 17 -1.86 -6.36 5.64
N PHE A 18 -2.65 -5.41 6.10
CA PHE A 18 -3.96 -5.09 5.54
C PHE A 18 -3.83 -4.60 4.09
N GLY A 19 -2.88 -3.71 3.82
CA GLY A 19 -2.59 -3.22 2.47
C GLY A 19 -2.06 -4.34 1.56
N LEU A 20 -1.20 -5.21 2.08
CA LEU A 20 -0.68 -6.36 1.36
C LEU A 20 -1.80 -7.31 0.94
N HIS A 21 -2.74 -7.61 1.84
CA HIS A 21 -3.90 -8.44 1.53
C HIS A 21 -4.72 -7.84 0.38
N GLY A 22 -4.99 -6.54 0.43
CA GLY A 22 -5.70 -5.83 -0.64
C GLY A 22 -4.92 -5.85 -1.96
N ALA A 23 -3.62 -5.57 -1.92
CA ALA A 23 -2.76 -5.56 -3.10
C ALA A 23 -2.59 -6.94 -3.74
N VAL A 24 -2.42 -7.98 -2.94
CA VAL A 24 -2.34 -9.38 -3.42
C VAL A 24 -3.65 -9.78 -4.09
N GLY A 25 -4.79 -9.45 -3.49
CA GLY A 25 -6.11 -9.71 -4.08
C GLY A 25 -6.26 -9.07 -5.46
N LEU A 26 -5.87 -7.80 -5.59
CA LEU A 26 -5.88 -7.09 -6.87
C LEU A 26 -4.89 -7.68 -7.88
N ALA A 27 -3.67 -8.01 -7.44
CA ALA A 27 -2.65 -8.58 -8.31
C ALA A 27 -3.06 -9.95 -8.86
N ILE A 28 -3.59 -10.83 -8.02
CA ILE A 28 -4.09 -12.13 -8.44
C ILE A 28 -5.23 -11.97 -9.43
N LYS A 29 -6.20 -11.11 -9.11
CA LYS A 29 -7.36 -10.87 -9.96
C LYS A 29 -6.95 -10.37 -11.35
N HIS A 30 -5.99 -9.46 -11.44
CA HIS A 30 -5.58 -8.87 -12.71
C HIS A 30 -4.57 -9.70 -13.47
N HIS A 31 -3.71 -10.44 -12.79
CA HIS A 31 -2.68 -11.25 -13.44
C HIS A 31 -3.22 -12.61 -13.91
N PHE A 32 -4.00 -13.30 -13.06
CA PHE A 32 -4.50 -14.64 -13.34
C PHE A 32 -5.88 -14.68 -14.02
N PHE A 33 -6.73 -13.68 -13.78
CA PHE A 33 -8.12 -13.65 -14.28
C PHE A 33 -8.37 -12.56 -15.32
N ARG A 34 -7.34 -12.08 -15.96
CA ARG A 34 -7.37 -10.95 -16.91
C ARG A 34 -8.41 -11.08 -18.00
N LYS A 35 -8.79 -12.31 -18.40
CA LYS A 35 -9.71 -12.57 -19.52
C LYS A 35 -11.15 -12.86 -19.12
N THR A 36 -11.44 -13.09 -17.85
CA THR A 36 -12.70 -13.73 -17.46
C THR A 36 -13.75 -12.78 -16.87
N TYR A 37 -13.40 -11.66 -16.26
CA TYR A 37 -14.36 -10.79 -15.57
C TYR A 37 -14.02 -9.31 -15.69
N LEU A 38 -14.51 -8.69 -16.77
CA LEU A 38 -14.38 -7.23 -17.01
C LEU A 38 -15.49 -6.40 -16.34
N ASN A 39 -16.31 -7.00 -15.48
CA ASN A 39 -17.52 -6.37 -14.97
C ASN A 39 -17.41 -5.72 -13.58
N SER A 40 -16.30 -5.85 -12.88
CA SER A 40 -16.11 -5.20 -11.57
C SER A 40 -15.49 -3.81 -11.71
N THR A 41 -15.81 -2.90 -10.77
CA THR A 41 -15.22 -1.56 -10.73
C THR A 41 -13.70 -1.58 -10.57
N CYS A 42 -13.16 -2.57 -9.83
CA CYS A 42 -11.73 -2.78 -9.70
C CYS A 42 -11.06 -3.14 -11.04
N ASP A 43 -11.73 -3.92 -11.88
CA ASP A 43 -11.23 -4.27 -13.21
C ASP A 43 -11.12 -3.05 -14.11
N LYS A 44 -12.10 -2.15 -14.06
CA LYS A 44 -12.07 -0.88 -14.81
C LYS A 44 -10.89 0.00 -14.41
N VAL A 45 -10.61 0.09 -13.12
CA VAL A 45 -9.46 0.87 -12.61
C VAL A 45 -8.14 0.25 -13.06
N ALA A 46 -8.03 -1.07 -13.02
CA ALA A 46 -6.79 -1.76 -13.38
C ALA A 46 -6.51 -1.78 -14.87
N MET A 47 -7.53 -1.74 -15.72
CA MET A 47 -7.39 -1.75 -17.18
C MET A 47 -7.06 -0.38 -17.78
N LEU A 48 -6.98 0.67 -16.98
CA LEU A 48 -6.65 2.00 -17.47
C LEU A 48 -5.18 2.12 -17.88
N LYS A 49 -4.97 2.85 -18.97
CA LYS A 49 -3.63 3.30 -19.34
C LYS A 49 -3.04 4.12 -18.20
N GLY A 50 -1.90 3.70 -17.69
CA GLY A 50 -1.20 4.34 -16.57
C GLY A 50 -1.30 3.61 -15.24
N THR A 51 -2.14 2.57 -15.11
CA THR A 51 -2.09 1.64 -13.99
C THR A 51 -1.11 0.50 -14.22
N TYR A 52 -0.58 0.40 -15.42
CA TYR A 52 0.50 -0.54 -15.76
C TYR A 52 1.79 0.23 -15.96
N THR A 53 2.83 -0.18 -15.27
CA THR A 53 4.22 0.24 -15.54
C THR A 53 4.87 -0.83 -16.41
N SER A 54 5.02 -0.56 -17.69
CA SER A 54 5.67 -1.47 -18.68
C SER A 54 5.01 -2.86 -18.77
N ILE A 55 5.45 -3.81 -17.94
CA ILE A 55 5.07 -5.22 -18.00
C ILE A 55 4.21 -5.63 -16.81
N PHE A 56 4.30 -4.89 -15.68
CA PHE A 56 3.65 -5.27 -14.43
C PHE A 56 2.52 -4.32 -14.06
N PRO A 57 1.36 -4.85 -13.57
CA PRO A 57 0.32 -4.01 -13.00
C PRO A 57 0.80 -3.33 -11.71
N VAL A 58 0.29 -2.14 -11.43
CA VAL A 58 0.64 -1.37 -10.22
C VAL A 58 0.37 -2.15 -8.94
N ALA A 59 -0.63 -3.04 -8.95
CA ALA A 59 -0.92 -3.92 -7.82
C ALA A 59 0.28 -4.81 -7.44
N CYS A 60 1.03 -5.31 -8.41
CA CYS A 60 2.24 -6.09 -8.16
C CYS A 60 3.35 -5.23 -7.53
N VAL A 61 3.49 -3.98 -7.97
CA VAL A 61 4.43 -3.03 -7.36
C VAL A 61 4.04 -2.75 -5.90
N ALA A 62 2.75 -2.61 -5.62
CA ALA A 62 2.25 -2.44 -4.26
C ALA A 62 2.56 -3.65 -3.37
N VAL A 63 2.40 -4.88 -3.88
CA VAL A 63 2.77 -6.11 -3.15
C VAL A 63 4.26 -6.08 -2.78
N ILE A 64 5.12 -5.78 -3.72
CA ILE A 64 6.57 -5.68 -3.48
C ILE A 64 6.86 -4.59 -2.42
N PHE A 65 6.21 -3.45 -2.52
CA PHE A 65 6.35 -2.35 -1.56
C PHE A 65 6.00 -2.78 -0.13
N TYR A 66 4.85 -3.43 0.07
CA TYR A 66 4.43 -3.89 1.39
C TYR A 66 5.33 -4.98 1.95
N CYS A 67 5.78 -5.91 1.11
CA CYS A 67 6.77 -6.92 1.50
C CYS A 67 8.08 -6.28 1.96
N MET A 68 8.54 -5.25 1.26
CA MET A 68 9.75 -4.51 1.62
C MET A 68 9.59 -3.78 2.95
N VAL A 69 8.45 -3.12 3.17
CA VAL A 69 8.16 -2.42 4.45
C VAL A 69 8.14 -3.43 5.60
N LEU A 70 7.47 -4.56 5.45
CA LEU A 70 7.42 -5.60 6.47
C LEU A 70 8.81 -6.18 6.76
N PHE A 71 9.61 -6.41 5.73
CA PHE A 71 10.98 -6.90 5.88
C PHE A 71 11.85 -5.90 6.67
N ILE A 72 11.77 -4.62 6.35
CA ILE A 72 12.51 -3.56 7.06
C ILE A 72 12.08 -3.51 8.53
N LEU A 73 10.78 -3.60 8.81
CA LEU A 73 10.26 -3.59 10.17
C LEU A 73 10.73 -4.80 10.98
N ILE A 74 10.58 -6.01 10.43
CA ILE A 74 10.97 -7.26 11.11
C ILE A 74 12.48 -7.24 11.39
N ARG A 75 13.27 -6.87 10.39
CA ARG A 75 14.72 -6.78 10.55
C ARG A 75 15.10 -5.72 11.60
N GLY A 76 14.45 -4.57 11.57
CA GLY A 76 14.68 -3.50 12.52
C GLY A 76 14.37 -3.89 13.96
N ILE A 77 13.28 -4.60 14.18
CA ILE A 77 12.91 -5.12 15.50
C ILE A 77 13.90 -6.18 15.97
N TYR A 78 14.30 -7.07 15.07
CA TYR A 78 15.24 -8.16 15.40
C TYR A 78 16.66 -7.63 15.75
N LEU A 79 17.16 -6.65 15.01
CA LEU A 79 18.49 -6.08 15.20
C LEU A 79 18.51 -4.87 16.14
N ASN A 80 17.35 -4.42 16.63
CA ASN A 80 17.19 -3.17 17.40
C ASN A 80 17.69 -1.93 16.65
N GLU A 81 17.74 -1.98 15.33
CA GLU A 81 18.16 -0.87 14.47
C GLU A 81 17.08 -0.59 13.41
N ILE A 82 16.23 0.39 13.68
CA ILE A 82 15.17 0.76 12.75
C ILE A 82 15.69 1.84 11.80
N HIS A 83 15.69 1.54 10.51
CA HIS A 83 16.06 2.50 9.47
C HIS A 83 14.91 3.48 9.20
N ILE A 84 14.72 4.41 10.13
CA ILE A 84 13.59 5.35 10.11
C ILE A 84 13.61 6.24 8.86
N LEU A 85 14.78 6.63 8.39
CA LEU A 85 14.92 7.43 7.18
C LEU A 85 14.37 6.69 5.95
N LEU A 86 14.68 5.40 5.84
CA LEU A 86 14.21 4.57 4.74
C LEU A 86 12.69 4.37 4.80
N LEU A 87 12.13 4.16 6.00
CA LEU A 87 10.69 4.06 6.20
C LEU A 87 9.98 5.37 5.85
N ASN A 88 10.52 6.50 6.25
CA ASN A 88 9.96 7.82 5.93
C ASN A 88 9.96 8.07 4.43
N ALA A 89 11.06 7.77 3.74
CA ALA A 89 11.15 7.88 2.29
C ALA A 89 10.11 6.99 1.58
N ALA A 90 9.98 5.75 2.04
CA ALA A 90 8.97 4.82 1.51
C ALA A 90 7.55 5.35 1.71
N MET A 91 7.24 5.93 2.88
CA MET A 91 5.92 6.51 3.15
C MET A 91 5.61 7.73 2.29
N ILE A 92 6.59 8.58 2.05
CA ILE A 92 6.43 9.74 1.14
C ILE A 92 6.07 9.25 -0.27
N MET A 93 6.79 8.27 -0.78
CA MET A 93 6.51 7.68 -2.09
C MET A 93 5.12 7.03 -2.13
N ALA A 94 4.73 6.33 -1.07
CA ALA A 94 3.40 5.73 -0.96
C ALA A 94 2.28 6.78 -0.95
N LEU A 95 2.47 7.89 -0.25
CA LEU A 95 1.49 8.98 -0.21
C LEU A 95 1.35 9.67 -1.57
N LEU A 96 2.44 9.90 -2.27
CA LEU A 96 2.40 10.46 -3.63
C LEU A 96 1.65 9.54 -4.58
N ALA A 97 1.95 8.25 -4.57
CA ALA A 97 1.26 7.24 -5.37
C ALA A 97 -0.24 7.17 -5.01
N THR A 98 -0.56 7.14 -3.73
CA THR A 98 -1.94 7.12 -3.23
C THR A 98 -2.72 8.34 -3.70
N SER A 99 -2.15 9.53 -3.58
CA SER A 99 -2.78 10.78 -4.04
C SER A 99 -3.05 10.75 -5.54
N PHE A 100 -2.09 10.30 -6.32
CA PHE A 100 -2.20 10.23 -7.78
C PHE A 100 -3.30 9.24 -8.22
N TYR A 101 -3.29 8.03 -7.68
CA TYR A 101 -4.27 7.00 -8.08
C TYR A 101 -5.66 7.27 -7.50
N ALA A 102 -5.75 7.81 -6.28
CA ALA A 102 -7.02 8.22 -5.70
C ALA A 102 -7.66 9.36 -6.52
N PHE A 103 -6.87 10.34 -6.95
CA PHE A 103 -7.34 11.39 -7.83
C PHE A 103 -7.88 10.81 -9.15
N LYS A 104 -7.15 9.92 -9.79
CA LYS A 104 -7.61 9.27 -11.02
C LYS A 104 -8.92 8.50 -10.80
N MET A 105 -9.00 7.76 -9.71
CA MET A 105 -10.17 6.94 -9.39
C MET A 105 -11.42 7.80 -9.16
N PHE A 106 -11.33 8.86 -8.37
CA PHE A 106 -12.48 9.68 -8.00
C PHE A 106 -12.86 10.70 -9.08
N PHE A 107 -11.89 11.35 -9.71
CA PHE A 107 -12.15 12.48 -10.59
C PHE A 107 -12.19 12.12 -12.07
N ARG A 108 -11.44 11.12 -12.51
CA ARG A 108 -11.44 10.70 -13.92
C ARG A 108 -12.39 9.55 -14.21
N LEU A 109 -12.44 8.59 -13.31
CA LEU A 109 -13.21 7.35 -13.53
C LEU A 109 -14.58 7.38 -12.91
N HIS A 110 -14.75 8.17 -11.85
CA HIS A 110 -15.99 8.22 -11.05
C HIS A 110 -16.45 6.82 -10.60
N VAL A 111 -15.50 5.92 -10.31
CA VAL A 111 -15.76 4.57 -9.82
C VAL A 111 -15.05 4.34 -8.50
N ILE A 112 -15.66 3.50 -7.65
CA ILE A 112 -15.10 3.14 -6.35
C ILE A 112 -14.61 1.69 -6.44
N CYS A 113 -13.30 1.50 -6.23
CA CYS A 113 -12.67 0.18 -6.17
C CYS A 113 -12.35 -0.17 -4.71
N VAL A 114 -13.02 -1.18 -4.16
CA VAL A 114 -12.85 -1.57 -2.75
C VAL A 114 -11.41 -1.99 -2.44
N GLY A 115 -10.77 -2.76 -3.33
CA GLY A 115 -9.37 -3.15 -3.16
C GLY A 115 -8.42 -1.95 -3.19
N CYS A 116 -8.67 -1.00 -4.08
CA CYS A 116 -7.88 0.24 -4.15
C CYS A 116 -8.05 1.09 -2.89
N ILE A 117 -9.27 1.20 -2.36
CA ILE A 117 -9.55 1.92 -1.11
C ILE A 117 -8.80 1.28 0.06
N ARG A 118 -8.76 -0.05 0.15
CA ARG A 118 -8.00 -0.75 1.20
C ARG A 118 -6.52 -0.39 1.16
N VAL A 119 -5.91 -0.36 -0.01
CA VAL A 119 -4.51 0.02 -0.19
C VAL A 119 -4.29 1.48 0.21
N HIS A 120 -5.14 2.38 -0.23
CA HIS A 120 -5.04 3.80 0.11
C HIS A 120 -5.23 4.04 1.61
N LEU A 121 -6.20 3.38 2.23
CA LEU A 121 -6.43 3.45 3.66
C LEU A 121 -5.23 2.91 4.46
N ALA A 122 -4.66 1.79 4.03
CA ALA A 122 -3.46 1.23 4.65
C ALA A 122 -2.29 2.21 4.58
N ASN A 123 -2.06 2.86 3.44
CA ASN A 123 -1.01 3.85 3.27
C ASN A 123 -1.20 5.06 4.19
N LEU A 124 -2.42 5.54 4.35
CA LEU A 124 -2.74 6.62 5.27
C LEU A 124 -2.48 6.23 6.72
N ILE A 125 -2.95 5.06 7.14
CA ILE A 125 -2.75 4.57 8.52
C ILE A 125 -1.26 4.41 8.81
N MET A 126 -0.50 3.80 7.90
CA MET A 126 0.96 3.65 8.05
C MET A 126 1.65 5.00 8.19
N SER A 127 1.25 5.97 7.37
CA SER A 127 1.84 7.31 7.38
C SER A 127 1.56 8.05 8.69
N PHE A 128 0.34 7.98 9.20
CA PHE A 128 0.00 8.56 10.49
C PHE A 128 0.72 7.88 11.65
N ALA A 129 0.79 6.56 11.64
CA ALA A 129 1.51 5.81 12.67
C ALA A 129 3.01 6.13 12.68
N LEU A 130 3.61 6.26 11.51
CA LEU A 130 5.02 6.61 11.38
C LEU A 130 5.29 8.08 11.77
N LEU A 131 4.37 8.98 11.41
CA LEU A 131 4.44 10.37 11.84
C LEU A 131 4.39 10.47 13.38
N TYR A 132 3.48 9.75 13.99
CA TYR A 132 3.38 9.68 15.45
C TYR A 132 4.69 9.15 16.07
N TYR A 133 5.27 8.12 15.48
CA TYR A 133 6.56 7.59 15.93
C TYR A 133 7.68 8.63 15.87
N ASN A 134 7.73 9.45 14.82
CA ASN A 134 8.77 10.46 14.64
C ASN A 134 8.65 11.62 15.64
N PHE A 135 7.43 11.93 16.11
CA PHE A 135 7.20 13.03 17.05
C PHE A 135 7.17 12.60 18.51
N HIS A 136 7.23 11.35 18.80
CA HIS A 136 7.24 10.77 20.13
C HIS A 136 8.42 9.82 20.30
#